data_9596be731b07f43034a26d25732933e4
#
_entry.id   9596be731b07f43034a26d25732933e4
#
_cell.length_a   1.000
_cell.length_b   1.000
_cell.length_c   1.000
_cell.angle_alpha   90.00
_cell.angle_beta   90.00
_cell.angle_gamma   90.00
#
_symmetry.space_group_name_H-M   'P 1'
#
loop_
_entity.id
_entity.type
_entity.pdbx_description
1 polymer ?
#
loop_
_entity_poly.entity_id
_entity_poly.type
_entity_poly.pdbx_seq_one_letter_code
_entity_poly.pdbx_strand_id
1 'polypeptide(L)'
;MDRTLEGVLTEISNLIGREYVITDPTRLATYGSDGFTLEHRLPAAVVLPGDAEEVSAVVRRLSEAGQPFLARGAGTSLSGGAIAMNEAVIIHLSRLSRIVSVDLENAVVECEPGVVNRTISQRVAGLGYFYAPDPSSGQACTVGGNVAENAGGPHCLKYGVTGSHVLMVEAVLADGEKVRLGHLGAYPDPVDFLGLLVGSEGTFGIITRVWVRILAKPKTRRTVMALFDHVRDASQAVSAIISAGVIPASMEMMDQLAISAVEQGAYRVGYPLDVAAVLLIEVDGPPIEVEASMQTVEAILAKFHPRSIRMPASEAERELWWANRKTAFGAMGFLSPRYYVQDGVIPRSRLPEVLEQIAQIAERYRIRVANVFHAGDGNLHPLLLYDDRDPDEVSRVTQAGSEVLRVCVDMGGSITGEHGVGLEKLEEMRLQFDPHELAAQRALKASFDPKALLNPGKVLPRECASP
;
A
#
# COMPACT_ATOMS: atom_id res chain seq x y z
N MET A 1 -9.80 33.22 22.35
CA MET A 1 -10.69 33.65 21.26
C MET A 1 -10.90 32.45 20.37
N ASP A 2 -12.13 31.97 20.27
CA ASP A 2 -12.48 30.91 19.31
C ASP A 2 -12.22 31.47 17.90
N ARG A 3 -11.18 30.98 17.21
CA ARG A 3 -10.90 31.35 15.83
C ARG A 3 -11.87 30.57 14.95
N THR A 4 -12.68 31.24 14.16
CA THR A 4 -13.53 30.57 13.17
C THR A 4 -12.66 29.95 12.07
N LEU A 5 -13.08 28.84 11.47
CA LEU A 5 -12.37 28.22 10.35
C LEU A 5 -12.14 29.20 9.19
N GLU A 6 -13.11 30.06 8.89
CA GLU A 6 -13.01 31.09 7.83
C GLU A 6 -11.87 32.07 8.11
N GLY A 7 -11.69 32.50 9.37
CA GLY A 7 -10.59 33.38 9.78
C GLY A 7 -9.23 32.68 9.59
N VAL A 8 -9.10 31.42 9.98
CA VAL A 8 -7.88 30.61 9.81
C VAL A 8 -7.55 30.41 8.33
N LEU A 9 -8.55 30.09 7.51
CA LEU A 9 -8.34 29.92 6.05
C LEU A 9 -7.96 31.23 5.36
N THR A 10 -8.44 32.39 5.88
CA THR A 10 -8.01 33.70 5.41
C THR A 10 -6.53 33.95 5.74
N GLU A 11 -6.08 33.64 6.96
CA GLU A 11 -4.66 33.72 7.33
C GLU A 11 -3.79 32.80 6.45
N ILE A 12 -4.24 31.56 6.22
CA ILE A 12 -3.55 30.59 5.35
C ILE A 12 -3.52 31.10 3.90
N SER A 13 -4.61 31.68 3.38
CA SER A 13 -4.65 32.27 2.04
C SER A 13 -3.63 33.39 1.85
N ASN A 14 -3.41 34.21 2.88
CA ASN A 14 -2.40 35.26 2.86
C ASN A 14 -0.97 34.71 2.90
N LEU A 15 -0.79 33.51 3.43
CA LEU A 15 0.51 32.85 3.58
C LEU A 15 0.94 32.14 2.29
N ILE A 16 0.06 31.31 1.72
CA ILE A 16 0.39 30.40 0.60
C ILE A 16 -0.17 30.85 -0.76
N GLY A 17 -1.00 31.89 -0.79
CA GLY A 17 -1.74 32.35 -1.97
C GLY A 17 -3.20 31.84 -1.98
N ARG A 18 -4.12 32.71 -2.39
CA ARG A 18 -5.57 32.42 -2.38
C ARG A 18 -5.94 31.29 -3.34
N GLU A 19 -5.25 31.18 -4.46
CA GLU A 19 -5.45 30.13 -5.46
C GLU A 19 -5.14 28.71 -4.94
N TYR A 20 -4.37 28.62 -3.86
CA TYR A 20 -3.97 27.36 -3.21
C TYR A 20 -4.85 26.98 -2.01
N VAL A 21 -5.95 27.69 -1.78
CA VAL A 21 -6.95 27.36 -0.76
C VAL A 21 -8.27 27.04 -1.46
N ILE A 22 -8.73 25.82 -1.32
CA ILE A 22 -9.95 25.32 -1.96
C ILE A 22 -11.04 25.19 -0.90
N THR A 23 -12.15 25.90 -1.10
CA THR A 23 -13.35 25.86 -0.23
C THR A 23 -14.64 25.61 -1.03
N ASP A 24 -14.55 25.60 -2.36
CA ASP A 24 -15.69 25.32 -3.23
C ASP A 24 -16.14 23.86 -3.10
N PRO A 25 -17.41 23.59 -2.76
CA PRO A 25 -17.90 22.24 -2.52
C PRO A 25 -17.73 21.28 -3.73
N THR A 26 -17.86 21.79 -4.95
CA THR A 26 -17.72 20.98 -6.17
C THR A 26 -16.26 20.51 -6.32
N ARG A 27 -15.31 21.38 -6.02
CA ARG A 27 -13.88 21.03 -6.03
C ARG A 27 -13.52 20.14 -4.84
N LEU A 28 -14.09 20.36 -3.66
CA LEU A 28 -13.88 19.53 -2.47
C LEU A 28 -14.33 18.09 -2.69
N ALA A 29 -15.36 17.85 -3.50
CA ALA A 29 -15.87 16.51 -3.79
C ALA A 29 -14.79 15.58 -4.38
N THR A 30 -13.80 16.11 -5.11
CA THR A 30 -12.69 15.32 -5.66
C THR A 30 -11.69 14.82 -4.60
N TYR A 31 -11.78 15.34 -3.38
CA TYR A 31 -10.94 14.96 -2.25
C TYR A 31 -11.71 14.14 -1.19
N GLY A 32 -12.99 13.86 -1.43
CA GLY A 32 -13.86 13.19 -0.45
C GLY A 32 -13.63 11.69 -0.32
N SER A 33 -12.85 11.06 -1.21
CA SER A 33 -12.56 9.63 -1.22
C SER A 33 -11.09 9.35 -1.53
N ASP A 34 -10.64 8.14 -1.24
CA ASP A 34 -9.41 7.53 -1.74
C ASP A 34 -9.73 6.20 -2.44
N GLY A 35 -8.85 5.20 -2.40
CA GLY A 35 -9.12 3.88 -2.97
C GLY A 35 -10.04 3.00 -2.11
N PHE A 36 -10.33 3.38 -0.87
CA PHE A 36 -11.33 2.74 -0.03
C PHE A 36 -12.73 3.23 -0.40
N THR A 37 -13.47 2.39 -1.10
CA THR A 37 -14.72 2.78 -1.78
C THR A 37 -15.96 2.80 -0.89
N LEU A 38 -15.86 2.33 0.37
CA LEU A 38 -17.00 2.25 1.30
C LEU A 38 -17.28 3.57 2.04
N GLU A 39 -16.33 4.53 2.02
CA GLU A 39 -16.47 5.82 2.70
C GLU A 39 -16.24 6.99 1.75
N HIS A 40 -17.05 8.04 1.92
CA HIS A 40 -16.90 9.32 1.23
C HIS A 40 -17.23 10.45 2.20
N ARG A 41 -16.25 11.37 2.42
CA ARG A 41 -16.43 12.51 3.32
C ARG A 41 -15.79 13.77 2.74
N LEU A 42 -16.56 14.82 2.64
CA LEU A 42 -16.02 16.11 2.20
C LEU A 42 -15.10 16.70 3.28
N PRO A 43 -13.90 17.16 2.90
CA PRO A 43 -13.05 17.93 3.81
C PRO A 43 -13.64 19.32 4.06
N ALA A 44 -13.28 19.97 5.18
CA ALA A 44 -13.64 21.35 5.44
C ALA A 44 -13.01 22.35 4.44
N ALA A 45 -11.79 22.07 4.04
CA ALA A 45 -11.03 22.78 3.00
C ALA A 45 -9.86 21.92 2.52
N VAL A 46 -9.27 22.31 1.38
CA VAL A 46 -7.98 21.77 0.91
C VAL A 46 -7.00 22.92 0.73
N VAL A 47 -5.81 22.79 1.32
CA VAL A 47 -4.73 23.75 1.18
C VAL A 47 -3.52 23.10 0.53
N LEU A 48 -2.85 23.83 -0.38
CA LEU A 48 -1.74 23.30 -1.18
C LEU A 48 -0.46 24.14 -0.92
N PRO A 49 0.26 23.90 0.18
CA PRO A 49 1.53 24.57 0.45
C PRO A 49 2.58 24.22 -0.62
N GLY A 50 3.51 25.15 -0.89
CA GLY A 50 4.53 25.02 -1.93
C GLY A 50 5.89 24.54 -1.45
N ASP A 51 6.14 24.57 -0.14
CA ASP A 51 7.38 24.12 0.47
C ASP A 51 7.19 23.72 1.94
N ALA A 52 8.25 23.26 2.59
CA ALA A 52 8.23 22.79 3.98
C ALA A 52 7.95 23.90 4.99
N GLU A 53 8.33 25.13 4.71
CA GLU A 53 8.07 26.30 5.57
C GLU A 53 6.58 26.65 5.54
N GLU A 54 5.97 26.64 4.35
CA GLU A 54 4.54 26.83 4.20
C GLU A 54 3.75 25.71 4.88
N VAL A 55 4.19 24.43 4.78
CA VAL A 55 3.57 23.31 5.52
C VAL A 55 3.62 23.56 7.03
N SER A 56 4.79 23.91 7.57
CA SER A 56 4.97 24.20 8.99
C SER A 56 4.06 25.36 9.45
N ALA A 57 4.01 26.43 8.69
CA ALA A 57 3.19 27.61 9.02
C ALA A 57 1.68 27.27 8.95
N VAL A 58 1.22 26.53 7.95
CA VAL A 58 -0.17 26.05 7.82
C VAL A 58 -0.55 25.18 9.02
N VAL A 59 0.26 24.16 9.34
CA VAL A 59 0.02 23.29 10.49
C VAL A 59 -0.09 24.09 11.79
N ARG A 60 0.81 25.04 12.01
CA ARG A 60 0.78 25.89 13.22
C ARG A 60 -0.53 26.65 13.33
N ARG A 61 -1.04 27.25 12.25
CA ARG A 61 -2.33 27.95 12.23
C ARG A 61 -3.51 27.05 12.55
N LEU A 62 -3.53 25.85 11.94
CA LEU A 62 -4.60 24.86 12.20
C LEU A 62 -4.53 24.34 13.63
N SER A 63 -3.34 24.02 14.14
CA SER A 63 -3.12 23.54 15.51
C SER A 63 -3.45 24.58 16.58
N GLU A 64 -3.11 25.85 16.36
CA GLU A 64 -3.48 26.97 17.26
C GLU A 64 -5.00 27.18 17.31
N ALA A 65 -5.69 26.95 16.21
CA ALA A 65 -7.15 27.04 16.11
C ALA A 65 -7.90 25.79 16.63
N GLY A 66 -7.19 24.71 16.93
CA GLY A 66 -7.82 23.43 17.29
C GLY A 66 -8.53 22.76 16.10
N GLN A 67 -8.19 23.15 14.86
CA GLN A 67 -8.80 22.60 13.65
C GLN A 67 -8.12 21.29 13.26
N PRO A 68 -8.85 20.18 13.12
CA PRO A 68 -8.30 18.92 12.62
C PRO A 68 -7.75 19.05 11.20
N PHE A 69 -6.68 18.32 10.91
CA PHE A 69 -6.04 18.30 9.59
C PHE A 69 -5.39 16.95 9.29
N LEU A 70 -5.13 16.71 8.00
CA LEU A 70 -4.37 15.53 7.53
C LEU A 70 -3.55 15.89 6.30
N ALA A 71 -2.45 15.16 6.10
CA ALA A 71 -1.70 15.21 4.85
C ALA A 71 -2.36 14.34 3.78
N ARG A 72 -2.25 14.75 2.50
CA ARG A 72 -2.68 13.94 1.36
C ARG A 72 -1.67 14.04 0.22
N GLY A 73 -1.25 12.89 -0.29
CA GLY A 73 -0.57 12.73 -1.57
C GLY A 73 -1.56 12.56 -2.72
N ALA A 74 -1.43 11.48 -3.49
CA ALA A 74 -2.32 11.20 -4.61
C ALA A 74 -3.69 10.61 -4.20
N GLY A 75 -3.87 10.21 -2.94
CA GLY A 75 -5.12 9.58 -2.48
C GLY A 75 -5.33 8.17 -3.03
N THR A 76 -4.26 7.42 -3.20
CA THR A 76 -4.27 6.02 -3.68
C THR A 76 -4.34 5.00 -2.55
N SER A 77 -4.44 5.41 -1.29
CA SER A 77 -4.64 4.53 -0.13
C SER A 77 -5.90 3.68 -0.30
N LEU A 78 -5.83 2.43 0.16
CA LEU A 78 -6.92 1.45 0.06
C LEU A 78 -7.65 1.23 1.39
N SER A 79 -7.21 1.90 2.47
CA SER A 79 -7.76 1.74 3.83
C SER A 79 -8.52 2.97 4.34
N GLY A 80 -8.70 4.01 3.53
CA GLY A 80 -9.34 5.25 3.96
C GLY A 80 -8.41 6.20 4.72
N GLY A 81 -7.10 6.00 4.68
CA GLY A 81 -6.09 6.82 5.37
C GLY A 81 -6.11 8.29 4.94
N ALA A 82 -6.46 8.58 3.69
CA ALA A 82 -6.50 9.92 3.11
C ALA A 82 -7.90 10.60 3.14
N ILE A 83 -8.91 10.00 3.77
CA ILE A 83 -10.26 10.55 3.91
C ILE A 83 -10.32 11.50 5.11
N ALA A 84 -10.87 12.70 4.93
CA ALA A 84 -10.98 13.70 6.00
C ALA A 84 -12.08 13.33 6.99
N MET A 85 -11.71 13.06 8.24
CA MET A 85 -12.64 12.86 9.35
C MET A 85 -12.80 14.15 10.15
N ASN A 86 -13.91 14.27 10.90
CA ASN A 86 -14.15 15.38 11.83
C ASN A 86 -13.95 16.76 11.19
N GLU A 87 -14.46 16.95 9.96
CA GLU A 87 -14.31 18.21 9.20
C GLU A 87 -12.86 18.67 9.09
N ALA A 88 -11.92 17.74 8.93
CA ALA A 88 -10.51 18.06 8.82
C ALA A 88 -10.18 18.84 7.55
N VAL A 89 -9.17 19.69 7.64
CA VAL A 89 -8.54 20.36 6.49
C VAL A 89 -7.50 19.43 5.88
N ILE A 90 -7.56 19.22 4.56
CA ILE A 90 -6.55 18.47 3.83
C ILE A 90 -5.37 19.40 3.48
N ILE A 91 -4.17 18.99 3.87
CA ILE A 91 -2.90 19.57 3.42
C ILE A 91 -2.38 18.73 2.27
N HIS A 92 -2.59 19.20 1.05
CA HIS A 92 -2.27 18.46 -0.16
C HIS A 92 -0.86 18.78 -0.64
N LEU A 93 0.00 17.77 -0.72
CA LEU A 93 1.45 17.95 -0.92
C LEU A 93 1.90 17.91 -2.39
N SER A 94 0.99 18.01 -3.36
CA SER A 94 1.32 17.91 -4.78
C SER A 94 2.27 18.98 -5.32
N ARG A 95 2.37 20.12 -4.66
CA ARG A 95 3.33 21.19 -5.06
C ARG A 95 4.76 20.88 -4.63
N LEU A 96 4.96 20.00 -3.64
CA LEU A 96 6.27 19.51 -3.21
C LEU A 96 6.65 18.29 -4.03
N SER A 97 7.05 18.46 -5.29
CA SER A 97 7.22 17.37 -6.26
C SER A 97 8.59 17.33 -6.96
N ARG A 98 9.61 17.91 -6.35
CA ARG A 98 10.97 17.98 -6.92
C ARG A 98 11.83 16.80 -6.47
N ILE A 99 12.59 16.20 -7.40
CA ILE A 99 13.79 15.43 -7.07
C ILE A 99 14.90 16.47 -6.82
N VAL A 100 15.37 16.55 -5.58
CA VAL A 100 16.29 17.58 -5.12
C VAL A 100 17.73 17.23 -5.51
N SER A 101 18.14 15.98 -5.23
CA SER A 101 19.47 15.52 -5.56
C SER A 101 19.49 14.02 -5.86
N VAL A 102 20.52 13.58 -6.61
CA VAL A 102 20.88 12.19 -6.86
C VAL A 102 22.34 12.02 -6.51
N ASP A 103 22.60 11.27 -5.46
CA ASP A 103 23.94 10.95 -4.98
C ASP A 103 24.25 9.49 -5.31
N LEU A 104 25.05 9.26 -6.36
CA LEU A 104 25.40 7.92 -6.81
C LEU A 104 26.50 7.28 -5.95
N GLU A 105 27.33 8.07 -5.29
CA GLU A 105 28.40 7.55 -4.43
C GLU A 105 27.80 6.88 -3.20
N ASN A 106 26.71 7.45 -2.66
CA ASN A 106 25.99 6.90 -1.54
C ASN A 106 24.73 6.10 -1.96
N ALA A 107 24.45 6.04 -3.29
CA ALA A 107 23.24 5.40 -3.85
C ALA A 107 21.93 5.92 -3.22
N VAL A 108 21.79 7.26 -3.14
CA VAL A 108 20.68 7.94 -2.49
C VAL A 108 20.01 8.94 -3.45
N VAL A 109 18.71 9.05 -3.36
CA VAL A 109 17.91 10.12 -3.97
C VAL A 109 17.25 10.91 -2.86
N GLU A 110 17.42 12.23 -2.89
CA GLU A 110 16.68 13.18 -2.08
C GLU A 110 15.51 13.73 -2.89
N CYS A 111 14.30 13.65 -2.35
CA CYS A 111 13.11 14.14 -3.04
C CYS A 111 12.06 14.71 -2.07
N GLU A 112 11.16 15.48 -2.62
CA GLU A 112 9.98 15.98 -1.94
C GLU A 112 8.85 14.93 -1.94
N PRO A 113 7.91 14.97 -0.97
CA PRO A 113 6.92 13.91 -0.75
C PRO A 113 5.91 13.73 -1.89
N GLY A 114 5.63 14.76 -2.67
CA GLY A 114 4.72 14.74 -3.81
C GLY A 114 5.33 14.17 -5.10
N VAL A 115 6.60 13.76 -5.10
CA VAL A 115 7.21 13.05 -6.23
C VAL A 115 6.48 11.73 -6.46
N VAL A 116 6.04 11.48 -7.70
CA VAL A 116 5.43 10.21 -8.08
C VAL A 116 6.46 9.09 -8.00
N ASN A 117 6.11 7.97 -7.37
CA ASN A 117 7.03 6.85 -7.10
C ASN A 117 7.87 6.45 -8.31
N ARG A 118 7.22 6.21 -9.46
CA ARG A 118 7.88 5.79 -10.70
C ARG A 118 8.93 6.80 -11.21
N THR A 119 8.75 8.08 -10.90
CA THR A 119 9.65 9.16 -11.37
C THR A 119 11.07 8.99 -10.86
N ILE A 120 11.26 8.45 -9.64
CA ILE A 120 12.60 8.17 -9.10
C ILE A 120 13.32 7.16 -10.01
N SER A 121 12.70 6.01 -10.27
CA SER A 121 13.29 4.99 -11.16
C SER A 121 13.56 5.53 -12.57
N GLN A 122 12.66 6.33 -13.14
CA GLN A 122 12.85 6.97 -14.44
C GLN A 122 14.06 7.92 -14.42
N ARG A 123 14.22 8.70 -13.35
CA ARG A 123 15.32 9.67 -13.19
C ARG A 123 16.68 9.00 -13.14
N VAL A 124 16.79 7.83 -12.49
CA VAL A 124 18.07 7.12 -12.30
C VAL A 124 18.30 5.99 -13.29
N ALA A 125 17.33 5.66 -14.13
CA ALA A 125 17.38 4.54 -15.07
C ALA A 125 18.58 4.58 -16.02
N GLY A 126 18.89 5.77 -16.58
CA GLY A 126 20.02 6.00 -17.47
C GLY A 126 21.39 5.94 -16.76
N LEU A 127 21.38 5.97 -15.43
CA LEU A 127 22.58 5.87 -14.59
C LEU A 127 22.83 4.43 -14.11
N GLY A 128 22.00 3.46 -14.53
CA GLY A 128 22.14 2.05 -14.16
C GLY A 128 21.53 1.70 -12.80
N TYR A 129 20.66 2.57 -12.26
CA TYR A 129 20.01 2.37 -10.96
C TYR A 129 18.47 2.28 -11.10
N PHE A 130 17.80 1.86 -10.03
CA PHE A 130 16.35 1.87 -9.88
C PHE A 130 15.96 2.05 -8.41
N TYR A 131 14.73 2.49 -8.18
CA TYR A 131 14.09 2.52 -6.87
C TYR A 131 13.20 1.28 -6.77
N ALA A 132 13.48 0.42 -5.79
CA ALA A 132 12.89 -0.92 -5.74
C ALA A 132 11.40 -0.97 -5.33
N PRO A 133 10.90 -0.16 -4.37
CA PRO A 133 9.48 -0.16 -4.04
C PRO A 133 8.61 0.17 -5.26
N ASP A 134 7.70 -0.75 -5.61
CA ASP A 134 6.88 -0.63 -6.82
C ASP A 134 5.39 -0.97 -6.57
N PRO A 135 4.71 -0.25 -5.68
CA PRO A 135 3.29 -0.48 -5.46
C PRO A 135 2.51 -0.44 -6.78
N SER A 136 1.41 -1.19 -6.87
CA SER A 136 0.60 -1.28 -8.09
C SER A 136 0.12 0.10 -8.57
N SER A 137 -0.05 1.05 -7.66
CA SER A 137 -0.35 2.46 -7.92
C SER A 137 0.86 3.32 -8.30
N GLY A 138 2.05 2.76 -8.52
CA GLY A 138 3.34 3.45 -8.70
C GLY A 138 3.40 4.52 -9.79
N GLN A 139 2.44 4.52 -10.71
CA GLN A 139 2.28 5.57 -11.72
C GLN A 139 1.57 6.84 -11.19
N ALA A 140 0.90 6.75 -10.05
CA ALA A 140 0.12 7.83 -9.46
C ALA A 140 0.53 8.12 -8.00
N CYS A 141 0.81 7.10 -7.18
CA CYS A 141 1.15 7.28 -5.78
C CYS A 141 2.41 8.13 -5.60
N THR A 142 2.47 8.83 -4.47
CA THR A 142 3.58 9.73 -4.14
C THR A 142 4.51 9.11 -3.12
N VAL A 143 5.79 9.49 -3.15
CA VAL A 143 6.81 8.96 -2.22
C VAL A 143 6.45 9.22 -0.77
N GLY A 144 5.93 10.42 -0.44
CA GLY A 144 5.50 10.73 0.93
C GLY A 144 4.31 9.89 1.39
N GLY A 145 3.35 9.58 0.48
CA GLY A 145 2.26 8.64 0.75
C GLY A 145 2.78 7.24 0.99
N ASN A 146 3.71 6.76 0.13
CA ASN A 146 4.32 5.44 0.30
C ASN A 146 5.10 5.30 1.61
N VAL A 147 5.77 6.36 2.07
CA VAL A 147 6.45 6.37 3.38
C VAL A 147 5.43 6.33 4.50
N ALA A 148 4.36 7.13 4.42
CA ALA A 148 3.32 7.17 5.44
C ALA A 148 2.59 5.82 5.60
N GLU A 149 2.33 5.12 4.49
CA GLU A 149 1.67 3.80 4.48
C GLU A 149 2.66 2.63 4.64
N ASN A 150 3.97 2.86 4.52
CA ASN A 150 4.98 1.81 4.33
C ASN A 150 4.63 0.90 3.15
N ALA A 151 4.26 1.49 2.02
CA ALA A 151 3.70 0.78 0.88
C ALA A 151 4.61 -0.35 0.37
N GLY A 152 3.99 -1.47 0.00
CA GLY A 152 4.63 -2.65 -0.55
C GLY A 152 4.52 -2.75 -2.06
N GLY A 153 4.35 -3.98 -2.57
CA GLY A 153 4.20 -4.31 -4.00
C GLY A 153 4.81 -5.65 -4.38
N PRO A 154 4.78 -6.03 -5.65
CA PRO A 154 5.19 -7.36 -6.13
C PRO A 154 6.63 -7.76 -5.81
N HIS A 155 7.52 -6.79 -5.59
CA HIS A 155 8.95 -7.05 -5.36
C HIS A 155 9.34 -7.06 -3.87
N CYS A 156 8.38 -6.96 -2.94
CA CYS A 156 8.64 -6.91 -1.50
C CYS A 156 9.37 -8.15 -0.97
N LEU A 157 9.08 -9.33 -1.52
CA LEU A 157 9.72 -10.57 -1.11
C LEU A 157 11.26 -10.49 -1.14
N LYS A 158 11.83 -9.88 -2.17
CA LYS A 158 13.29 -9.76 -2.36
C LYS A 158 13.85 -8.44 -1.86
N TYR A 159 13.17 -7.35 -2.14
CA TYR A 159 13.71 -6.02 -1.95
C TYR A 159 13.16 -5.31 -0.71
N GLY A 160 12.11 -5.85 -0.10
CA GLY A 160 11.44 -5.22 1.04
C GLY A 160 10.43 -4.16 0.63
N VAL A 161 9.76 -3.62 1.64
CA VAL A 161 8.76 -2.54 1.54
C VAL A 161 9.43 -1.17 1.46
N THR A 162 8.66 -0.10 1.33
CA THR A 162 9.17 1.28 1.27
C THR A 162 10.13 1.61 2.42
N GLY A 163 9.80 1.22 3.67
CA GLY A 163 10.62 1.47 4.85
C GLY A 163 12.03 0.88 4.77
N SER A 164 12.21 -0.23 4.06
CA SER A 164 13.53 -0.83 3.82
C SER A 164 14.46 0.06 2.97
N HIS A 165 13.90 1.06 2.31
CA HIS A 165 14.63 1.96 1.42
C HIS A 165 14.67 3.40 1.91
N VAL A 166 13.90 3.78 2.93
CA VAL A 166 13.93 5.13 3.52
C VAL A 166 15.11 5.21 4.48
N LEU A 167 15.97 6.21 4.27
CA LEU A 167 17.16 6.44 5.11
C LEU A 167 16.93 7.59 6.07
N MET A 168 16.21 8.62 5.63
CA MET A 168 15.95 9.82 6.42
C MET A 168 14.68 10.51 5.91
N VAL A 169 13.95 11.15 6.80
CA VAL A 169 12.83 12.03 6.46
C VAL A 169 12.95 13.36 7.17
N GLU A 170 12.42 14.40 6.55
CA GLU A 170 12.04 15.64 7.23
C GLU A 170 10.52 15.68 7.32
N ALA A 171 10.00 15.98 8.50
CA ALA A 171 8.57 16.00 8.77
C ALA A 171 8.20 17.24 9.61
N VAL A 172 6.94 17.65 9.49
CA VAL A 172 6.30 18.67 10.33
C VAL A 172 5.39 17.94 11.33
N LEU A 173 5.63 18.15 12.62
CA LEU A 173 4.82 17.60 13.71
C LEU A 173 3.49 18.35 13.86
N ALA A 174 2.59 17.82 14.71
CA ALA A 174 1.24 18.38 14.90
C ALA A 174 1.19 19.83 15.45
N ASP A 175 2.28 20.32 16.01
CA ASP A 175 2.44 21.71 16.48
C ASP A 175 3.09 22.65 15.46
N GLY A 176 3.49 22.12 14.29
CA GLY A 176 4.19 22.86 13.25
C GLY A 176 5.71 22.84 13.36
N GLU A 177 6.30 22.20 14.37
CA GLU A 177 7.75 22.06 14.47
C GLU A 177 8.28 21.08 13.40
N LYS A 178 9.44 21.42 12.83
CA LYS A 178 10.12 20.57 11.85
C LYS A 178 11.13 19.67 12.54
N VAL A 179 11.09 18.41 12.19
CA VAL A 179 12.05 17.39 12.69
C VAL A 179 12.70 16.68 11.52
N ARG A 180 13.92 16.20 11.74
CA ARG A 180 14.62 15.31 10.82
C ARG A 180 14.92 14.00 11.56
N LEU A 181 14.47 12.88 10.98
CA LEU A 181 14.54 11.56 11.57
C LEU A 181 15.33 10.64 10.65
N GLY A 182 16.21 9.81 11.22
CA GLY A 182 17.14 8.97 10.49
C GLY A 182 18.38 9.72 10.01
N HIS A 183 19.26 9.02 9.30
CA HIS A 183 20.51 9.56 8.75
C HIS A 183 21.03 8.72 7.58
N LEU A 184 22.02 9.23 6.83
CA LEU A 184 22.60 8.54 5.68
C LEU A 184 23.68 7.50 6.03
N GLY A 185 23.99 7.35 7.31
CA GLY A 185 24.98 6.37 7.79
C GLY A 185 24.50 4.93 7.70
N ALA A 186 25.46 3.99 7.82
CA ALA A 186 25.18 2.56 7.68
C ALA A 186 24.49 1.92 8.89
N TYR A 187 24.52 2.57 10.04
CA TYR A 187 23.95 2.04 11.27
C TYR A 187 22.67 2.79 11.66
N PRO A 188 21.66 2.10 12.21
CA PRO A 188 20.44 2.76 12.68
C PRO A 188 20.72 3.64 13.91
N ASP A 189 19.85 4.62 14.14
CA ASP A 189 19.84 5.39 15.38
C ASP A 189 19.59 4.48 16.59
N PRO A 190 20.13 4.82 17.77
CA PRO A 190 19.90 4.02 18.99
C PRO A 190 18.42 3.87 19.35
N VAL A 191 17.58 4.84 18.97
CA VAL A 191 16.12 4.79 19.06
C VAL A 191 15.57 5.09 17.68
N ASP A 192 14.84 4.15 17.11
CA ASP A 192 14.34 4.24 15.73
C ASP A 192 13.06 5.10 15.63
N PHE A 193 13.22 6.42 15.71
CA PHE A 193 12.12 7.36 15.47
C PHE A 193 11.70 7.41 13.99
N LEU A 194 12.59 7.08 13.07
CA LEU A 194 12.25 6.95 11.65
C LEU A 194 11.24 5.81 11.44
N GLY A 195 11.49 4.66 12.04
CA GLY A 195 10.59 3.51 11.99
C GLY A 195 9.23 3.76 12.63
N LEU A 196 9.12 4.69 13.60
CA LEU A 196 7.82 5.12 14.13
C LEU A 196 7.03 5.98 13.14
N LEU A 197 7.70 6.78 12.31
CA LEU A 197 7.04 7.64 11.34
C LEU A 197 6.64 6.89 10.07
N VAL A 198 7.50 5.97 9.60
CA VAL A 198 7.22 5.12 8.45
C VAL A 198 6.07 4.16 8.78
N GLY A 199 5.03 4.14 7.96
CA GLY A 199 3.83 3.33 8.23
C GLY A 199 2.90 3.89 9.32
N SER A 200 3.10 5.16 9.75
CA SER A 200 2.21 5.82 10.70
C SER A 200 0.91 6.34 10.09
N GLU A 201 0.70 6.16 8.81
CA GLU A 201 -0.49 6.61 8.06
C GLU A 201 -0.78 8.11 8.25
N GLY A 202 0.31 8.92 8.33
CA GLY A 202 0.22 10.35 8.54
C GLY A 202 -0.31 10.79 9.91
N THR A 203 -0.28 9.92 10.92
CA THR A 203 -0.77 10.24 12.27
C THR A 203 0.29 10.83 13.19
N PHE A 204 1.59 10.73 12.84
CA PHE A 204 2.71 11.20 13.67
C PHE A 204 3.40 12.44 13.11
N GLY A 205 3.20 12.77 11.83
CA GLY A 205 3.80 13.92 11.19
C GLY A 205 3.43 14.03 9.71
N ILE A 206 3.69 15.18 9.13
CA ILE A 206 3.53 15.46 7.70
C ILE A 206 4.91 15.46 7.06
N ILE A 207 5.17 14.50 6.18
CA ILE A 207 6.46 14.35 5.50
C ILE A 207 6.65 15.49 4.50
N THR A 208 7.80 16.18 4.57
CA THR A 208 8.16 17.29 3.67
C THR A 208 9.38 16.99 2.82
N ARG A 209 10.19 15.99 3.20
CA ARG A 209 11.35 15.54 2.43
C ARG A 209 11.70 14.11 2.76
N VAL A 210 12.22 13.37 1.78
CA VAL A 210 12.59 11.96 1.92
C VAL A 210 13.94 11.71 1.24
N TRP A 211 14.80 10.94 1.90
CA TRP A 211 16.02 10.37 1.32
C TRP A 211 15.83 8.86 1.19
N VAL A 212 15.85 8.40 -0.04
CA VAL A 212 15.63 6.98 -0.36
C VAL A 212 16.87 6.35 -0.96
N ARG A 213 17.11 5.09 -0.58
CA ARG A 213 18.13 4.25 -1.20
C ARG A 213 17.69 3.82 -2.59
N ILE A 214 18.58 3.92 -3.56
CA ILE A 214 18.44 3.33 -4.88
C ILE A 214 19.39 2.15 -5.02
N LEU A 215 19.03 1.19 -5.88
CA LEU A 215 19.80 -0.03 -6.10
C LEU A 215 20.34 -0.07 -7.53
N ALA A 216 21.48 -0.72 -7.73
CA ALA A 216 21.96 -1.02 -9.08
C ALA A 216 20.95 -1.96 -9.78
N LYS A 217 20.68 -1.71 -11.06
CA LYS A 217 19.78 -2.57 -11.85
C LYS A 217 20.33 -3.98 -11.92
N PRO A 218 19.50 -5.01 -11.71
CA PRO A 218 19.91 -6.39 -11.93
C PRO A 218 20.34 -6.59 -13.39
N LYS A 219 21.44 -7.35 -13.57
CA LYS A 219 22.01 -7.57 -14.91
C LYS A 219 21.16 -8.48 -15.77
N THR A 220 20.42 -9.39 -15.16
CA THR A 220 19.57 -10.37 -15.82
C THR A 220 18.32 -10.58 -15.01
N ARG A 221 17.21 -10.90 -15.69
CA ARG A 221 15.98 -11.37 -15.10
C ARG A 221 15.39 -12.45 -15.98
N ARG A 222 14.69 -13.41 -15.38
CA ARG A 222 13.93 -14.45 -16.06
C ARG A 222 12.59 -14.64 -15.39
N THR A 223 11.57 -14.78 -16.20
CA THR A 223 10.19 -14.98 -15.76
C THR A 223 9.71 -16.34 -16.23
N VAL A 224 8.98 -17.05 -15.37
CA VAL A 224 8.26 -18.27 -15.68
C VAL A 224 6.81 -18.14 -15.23
N MET A 225 5.92 -18.72 -16.02
CA MET A 225 4.48 -18.83 -15.73
C MET A 225 4.14 -20.31 -15.59
N ALA A 226 3.42 -20.66 -14.52
CA ALA A 226 2.88 -22.01 -14.34
C ALA A 226 1.36 -21.97 -14.16
N LEU A 227 0.64 -22.83 -14.88
CA LEU A 227 -0.81 -22.97 -14.82
C LEU A 227 -1.16 -24.25 -14.04
N PHE A 228 -2.14 -24.16 -13.13
CA PHE A 228 -2.52 -25.26 -12.25
C PHE A 228 -4.02 -25.55 -12.32
N ASP A 229 -4.37 -26.82 -12.24
CA ASP A 229 -5.75 -27.29 -12.13
C ASP A 229 -6.28 -27.25 -10.69
N HIS A 230 -5.39 -27.10 -9.71
CA HIS A 230 -5.73 -26.97 -8.30
C HIS A 230 -4.95 -25.84 -7.65
N VAL A 231 -5.65 -24.94 -6.93
CA VAL A 231 -5.06 -23.83 -6.18
C VAL A 231 -4.07 -24.34 -5.12
N ARG A 232 -4.34 -25.50 -4.53
CA ARG A 232 -3.48 -26.15 -3.53
C ARG A 232 -2.09 -26.46 -4.09
N ASP A 233 -1.99 -26.98 -5.31
CA ASP A 233 -0.71 -27.33 -5.94
C ASP A 233 0.12 -26.09 -6.21
N ALA A 234 -0.50 -25.02 -6.72
CA ALA A 234 0.15 -23.71 -6.89
C ALA A 234 0.69 -23.17 -5.55
N SER A 235 -0.12 -23.22 -4.49
CA SER A 235 0.25 -22.72 -3.16
C SER A 235 1.38 -23.52 -2.50
N GLN A 236 1.38 -24.85 -2.69
CA GLN A 236 2.47 -25.71 -2.20
C GLN A 236 3.78 -25.46 -2.96
N ALA A 237 3.71 -25.22 -4.27
CA ALA A 237 4.86 -24.88 -5.08
C ALA A 237 5.54 -23.59 -4.58
N VAL A 238 4.77 -22.56 -4.19
CA VAL A 238 5.27 -21.32 -3.58
C VAL A 238 6.15 -21.62 -2.36
N SER A 239 5.61 -22.37 -1.40
CA SER A 239 6.35 -22.71 -0.18
C SER A 239 7.59 -23.56 -0.46
N ALA A 240 7.51 -24.48 -1.43
CA ALA A 240 8.63 -25.34 -1.81
C ALA A 240 9.79 -24.57 -2.47
N ILE A 241 9.49 -23.55 -3.30
CA ILE A 241 10.50 -22.70 -3.93
C ILE A 241 11.31 -21.95 -2.87
N ILE A 242 10.61 -21.32 -1.91
CA ILE A 242 11.27 -20.59 -0.83
C ILE A 242 12.07 -21.53 0.09
N SER A 243 11.52 -22.72 0.40
CA SER A 243 12.21 -23.74 1.21
C SER A 243 13.48 -24.26 0.56
N ALA A 244 13.56 -24.21 -0.77
CA ALA A 244 14.76 -24.59 -1.52
C ALA A 244 15.85 -23.48 -1.54
N GLY A 245 15.62 -22.35 -0.83
CA GLY A 245 16.56 -21.25 -0.74
C GLY A 245 16.50 -20.26 -1.92
N VAL A 246 15.55 -20.39 -2.83
CA VAL A 246 15.33 -19.42 -3.91
C VAL A 246 14.43 -18.31 -3.40
N ILE A 247 14.90 -17.06 -3.48
CA ILE A 247 14.12 -15.86 -3.19
C ILE A 247 13.88 -15.13 -4.52
N PRO A 248 12.72 -15.37 -5.17
CA PRO A 248 12.38 -14.66 -6.41
C PRO A 248 12.26 -13.15 -6.20
N ALA A 249 12.51 -12.38 -7.25
CA ALA A 249 12.25 -10.95 -7.27
C ALA A 249 10.75 -10.67 -7.09
N SER A 250 9.91 -11.53 -7.66
CA SER A 250 8.45 -11.50 -7.48
C SER A 250 7.86 -12.89 -7.67
N MET A 251 6.76 -13.17 -6.94
CA MET A 251 5.99 -14.40 -7.07
C MET A 251 4.50 -14.11 -6.82
N GLU A 252 3.74 -14.07 -7.91
CA GLU A 252 2.36 -13.59 -7.96
C GLU A 252 1.39 -14.70 -8.31
N MET A 253 0.22 -14.73 -7.68
CA MET A 253 -0.82 -15.69 -7.99
C MET A 253 -2.16 -15.03 -8.31
N MET A 254 -2.90 -15.59 -9.25
CA MET A 254 -4.30 -15.27 -9.55
C MET A 254 -5.11 -16.56 -9.63
N ASP A 255 -6.32 -16.56 -9.08
CA ASP A 255 -7.27 -17.67 -9.21
C ASP A 255 -8.09 -17.58 -10.50
N GLN A 256 -8.95 -18.60 -10.74
CA GLN A 256 -9.78 -18.70 -11.93
C GLN A 256 -10.68 -17.47 -12.13
N LEU A 257 -11.27 -16.92 -11.07
CA LEU A 257 -12.16 -15.78 -11.20
C LEU A 257 -11.39 -14.51 -11.60
N ALA A 258 -10.22 -14.29 -11.01
CA ALA A 258 -9.32 -13.22 -11.40
C ALA A 258 -8.83 -13.37 -12.84
N ILE A 259 -8.45 -14.57 -13.26
CA ILE A 259 -8.07 -14.89 -14.65
C ILE A 259 -9.20 -14.52 -15.61
N SER A 260 -10.45 -14.91 -15.29
CA SER A 260 -11.61 -14.59 -16.12
C SER A 260 -11.84 -13.09 -16.29
N ALA A 261 -11.50 -12.30 -15.28
CA ALA A 261 -11.60 -10.85 -15.34
C ALA A 261 -10.51 -10.22 -16.23
N VAL A 262 -9.24 -10.58 -16.01
CA VAL A 262 -8.13 -9.98 -16.76
C VAL A 262 -8.15 -10.36 -18.24
N GLU A 263 -8.68 -11.54 -18.60
CA GLU A 263 -8.85 -11.95 -20.00
C GLU A 263 -9.98 -11.21 -20.73
N GLN A 264 -10.80 -10.46 -20.02
CA GLN A 264 -11.75 -9.50 -20.62
C GLN A 264 -11.13 -8.11 -20.83
N GLY A 265 -9.99 -7.83 -20.18
CA GLY A 265 -9.30 -6.54 -20.22
C GLY A 265 -8.47 -6.29 -21.46
N ALA A 266 -7.66 -5.22 -21.43
CA ALA A 266 -6.82 -4.78 -22.54
C ALA A 266 -5.53 -5.61 -22.71
N TYR A 267 -5.02 -6.21 -21.63
CA TYR A 267 -3.75 -6.94 -21.60
C TYR A 267 -3.97 -8.45 -21.55
N ARG A 268 -4.61 -9.01 -22.58
CA ARG A 268 -4.91 -10.43 -22.67
C ARG A 268 -3.64 -11.25 -22.91
N VAL A 269 -3.46 -12.29 -22.11
CA VAL A 269 -2.35 -13.26 -22.22
C VAL A 269 -2.79 -14.55 -22.93
N GLY A 270 -4.09 -14.81 -22.98
CA GLY A 270 -4.69 -16.03 -23.55
C GLY A 270 -4.63 -17.18 -22.55
N TYR A 271 -4.91 -16.94 -21.28
CA TYR A 271 -5.06 -18.00 -20.29
C TYR A 271 -6.26 -18.89 -20.62
N PRO A 272 -6.13 -20.23 -20.46
CA PRO A 272 -7.30 -21.08 -20.42
C PRO A 272 -8.20 -20.67 -19.25
N LEU A 273 -9.49 -20.46 -19.50
CA LEU A 273 -10.43 -19.99 -18.46
C LEU A 273 -10.86 -21.07 -17.46
N ASP A 274 -10.43 -22.32 -17.72
CA ASP A 274 -10.72 -23.49 -16.89
C ASP A 274 -9.57 -23.89 -15.96
N VAL A 275 -8.48 -23.12 -15.92
CA VAL A 275 -7.40 -23.31 -14.94
C VAL A 275 -7.81 -22.74 -13.58
N ALA A 276 -7.42 -23.42 -12.49
CA ALA A 276 -7.75 -22.99 -11.14
C ALA A 276 -6.83 -21.86 -10.64
N ALA A 277 -5.57 -21.85 -11.07
CA ALA A 277 -4.62 -20.80 -10.70
C ALA A 277 -3.51 -20.60 -11.74
N VAL A 278 -3.00 -19.39 -11.82
CA VAL A 278 -1.74 -19.03 -12.47
C VAL A 278 -0.74 -18.53 -11.44
N LEU A 279 0.50 -19.01 -11.54
CA LEU A 279 1.63 -18.55 -10.76
C LEU A 279 2.64 -17.90 -11.71
N LEU A 280 2.97 -16.63 -11.48
CA LEU A 280 3.95 -15.85 -12.24
C LEU A 280 5.14 -15.59 -11.35
N ILE A 281 6.34 -16.05 -11.74
CA ILE A 281 7.56 -15.98 -10.95
C ILE A 281 8.63 -15.28 -11.75
N GLU A 282 9.30 -14.30 -11.14
CA GLU A 282 10.46 -13.64 -11.72
C GLU A 282 11.67 -13.77 -10.79
N VAL A 283 12.81 -14.18 -11.32
CA VAL A 283 14.10 -14.16 -10.64
C VAL A 283 15.01 -13.18 -11.35
N ASP A 284 15.81 -12.43 -10.60
CA ASP A 284 16.73 -11.44 -11.13
C ASP A 284 18.04 -11.39 -10.34
N GLY A 285 19.10 -10.88 -10.98
CA GLY A 285 20.44 -10.77 -10.37
C GLY A 285 21.58 -11.01 -11.34
N PRO A 286 22.72 -11.55 -10.86
CA PRO A 286 23.82 -12.01 -11.69
C PRO A 286 23.40 -13.18 -12.60
N PRO A 287 23.85 -13.26 -13.86
CA PRO A 287 23.40 -14.27 -14.82
C PRO A 287 23.50 -15.73 -14.33
N ILE A 288 24.61 -16.07 -13.66
CA ILE A 288 24.85 -17.44 -13.15
C ILE A 288 23.84 -17.80 -12.06
N GLU A 289 23.54 -16.87 -11.14
CA GLU A 289 22.59 -17.08 -10.06
C GLU A 289 21.15 -17.17 -10.58
N VAL A 290 20.81 -16.33 -11.56
CA VAL A 290 19.48 -16.34 -12.20
C VAL A 290 19.24 -17.66 -12.92
N GLU A 291 20.24 -18.19 -13.64
CA GLU A 291 20.10 -19.47 -14.34
C GLU A 291 19.92 -20.64 -13.36
N ALA A 292 20.75 -20.72 -12.31
CA ALA A 292 20.65 -21.77 -11.28
C ALA A 292 19.32 -21.70 -10.52
N SER A 293 18.87 -20.48 -10.16
CA SER A 293 17.59 -20.27 -9.48
C SER A 293 16.42 -20.67 -10.37
N MET A 294 16.45 -20.32 -11.67
CA MET A 294 15.38 -20.68 -12.59
C MET A 294 15.29 -22.19 -12.80
N GLN A 295 16.41 -22.89 -12.96
CA GLN A 295 16.45 -24.34 -13.04
C GLN A 295 15.83 -25.01 -11.79
N THR A 296 16.14 -24.45 -10.61
CA THR A 296 15.56 -24.92 -9.35
C THR A 296 14.06 -24.69 -9.31
N VAL A 297 13.59 -23.49 -9.70
CA VAL A 297 12.16 -23.14 -9.78
C VAL A 297 11.41 -24.09 -10.71
N GLU A 298 11.91 -24.30 -11.94
CA GLU A 298 11.30 -25.21 -12.91
C GLU A 298 11.21 -26.64 -12.41
N ALA A 299 12.30 -27.14 -11.80
CA ALA A 299 12.33 -28.49 -11.23
C ALA A 299 11.36 -28.67 -10.06
N ILE A 300 11.12 -27.62 -9.28
CA ILE A 300 10.12 -27.64 -8.20
C ILE A 300 8.72 -27.56 -8.78
N LEU A 301 8.44 -26.62 -9.69
CA LEU A 301 7.12 -26.49 -10.32
C LEU A 301 6.66 -27.81 -10.93
N ALA A 302 7.55 -28.54 -11.62
CA ALA A 302 7.25 -29.84 -12.24
C ALA A 302 6.76 -30.91 -11.25
N LYS A 303 7.12 -30.81 -9.95
CA LYS A 303 6.69 -31.75 -8.90
C LYS A 303 5.25 -31.56 -8.44
N PHE A 304 4.67 -30.37 -8.71
CA PHE A 304 3.32 -30.02 -8.29
C PHE A 304 2.28 -30.08 -9.43
N HIS A 305 2.54 -30.93 -10.44
CA HIS A 305 1.61 -31.27 -11.51
C HIS A 305 0.99 -30.05 -12.23
N PRO A 306 1.80 -29.06 -12.67
CA PRO A 306 1.25 -27.95 -13.42
C PRO A 306 0.67 -28.44 -14.74
N ARG A 307 -0.45 -27.87 -15.19
CA ARG A 307 -0.99 -28.10 -16.54
C ARG A 307 0.00 -27.69 -17.60
N SER A 308 0.73 -26.60 -17.39
CA SER A 308 1.81 -26.13 -18.25
C SER A 308 2.78 -25.22 -17.50
N ILE A 309 4.03 -25.24 -17.97
CA ILE A 309 5.06 -24.26 -17.58
C ILE A 309 5.49 -23.53 -18.86
N ARG A 310 5.49 -22.21 -18.85
CA ARG A 310 5.84 -21.37 -20.01
C ARG A 310 6.88 -20.32 -19.61
N MET A 311 7.79 -20.04 -20.54
CA MET A 311 8.66 -18.87 -20.49
C MET A 311 8.25 -17.87 -21.57
N PRO A 312 8.40 -16.57 -21.37
CA PRO A 312 8.06 -15.59 -22.40
C PRO A 312 9.05 -15.70 -23.56
N ALA A 313 8.54 -15.70 -24.78
CA ALA A 313 9.35 -15.76 -26.00
C ALA A 313 10.09 -14.44 -26.28
N SER A 314 9.68 -13.35 -25.64
CA SER A 314 10.28 -12.02 -25.82
C SER A 314 10.07 -11.15 -24.57
N GLU A 315 10.82 -10.06 -24.47
CA GLU A 315 10.62 -9.06 -23.42
C GLU A 315 9.22 -8.44 -23.50
N ALA A 316 8.69 -8.21 -24.70
CA ALA A 316 7.33 -7.69 -24.89
C ALA A 316 6.25 -8.65 -24.33
N GLU A 317 6.43 -9.96 -24.49
CA GLU A 317 5.53 -10.96 -23.89
C GLU A 317 5.65 -10.97 -22.36
N ARG A 318 6.87 -10.87 -21.83
CA ARG A 318 7.10 -10.73 -20.40
C ARG A 318 6.39 -9.49 -19.83
N GLU A 319 6.54 -8.35 -20.48
CA GLU A 319 5.88 -7.10 -20.07
C GLU A 319 4.36 -7.21 -20.14
N LEU A 320 3.81 -7.91 -21.13
CA LEU A 320 2.38 -8.20 -21.24
C LEU A 320 1.87 -9.01 -20.05
N TRP A 321 2.60 -10.06 -19.63
CA TRP A 321 2.21 -10.88 -18.48
C TRP A 321 2.16 -10.06 -17.18
N TRP A 322 3.16 -9.21 -16.97
CA TRP A 322 3.18 -8.30 -15.82
C TRP A 322 2.11 -7.21 -15.89
N ALA A 323 1.84 -6.66 -17.06
CA ALA A 323 0.77 -5.68 -17.26
C ALA A 323 -0.60 -6.31 -16.97
N ASN A 324 -0.85 -7.53 -17.45
CA ASN A 324 -2.06 -8.29 -17.15
C ASN A 324 -2.24 -8.45 -15.63
N ARG A 325 -1.22 -8.94 -14.89
CA ARG A 325 -1.27 -9.09 -13.45
C ARG A 325 -1.50 -7.77 -12.71
N LYS A 326 -0.82 -6.69 -13.11
CA LYS A 326 -0.95 -5.37 -12.49
C LYS A 326 -2.32 -4.73 -12.69
N THR A 327 -3.05 -5.11 -13.72
CA THR A 327 -4.40 -4.57 -14.00
C THR A 327 -5.52 -5.40 -13.39
N ALA A 328 -5.22 -6.45 -12.64
CA ALA A 328 -6.20 -7.41 -12.13
C ALA A 328 -7.27 -6.74 -11.24
N PHE A 329 -6.90 -5.81 -10.35
CA PHE A 329 -7.88 -5.08 -9.52
C PHE A 329 -8.87 -4.31 -10.37
N GLY A 330 -8.39 -3.53 -11.35
CA GLY A 330 -9.26 -2.78 -12.26
C GLY A 330 -10.14 -3.68 -13.13
N ALA A 331 -9.67 -4.88 -13.47
CA ALA A 331 -10.40 -5.84 -14.26
C ALA A 331 -11.63 -6.42 -13.53
N MET A 332 -11.69 -6.32 -12.19
CA MET A 332 -12.87 -6.75 -11.43
C MET A 332 -14.15 -6.03 -11.85
N GLY A 333 -14.02 -4.82 -12.42
CA GLY A 333 -15.15 -4.09 -13.01
C GLY A 333 -15.89 -4.84 -14.13
N PHE A 334 -15.29 -5.85 -14.77
CA PHE A 334 -15.99 -6.74 -15.70
C PHE A 334 -16.89 -7.77 -14.99
N LEU A 335 -16.66 -8.02 -13.72
CA LEU A 335 -17.38 -9.01 -12.94
C LEU A 335 -18.43 -8.42 -12.01
N SER A 336 -18.16 -7.23 -11.45
CA SER A 336 -19.04 -6.59 -10.45
C SER A 336 -18.86 -5.08 -10.48
N PRO A 337 -19.90 -4.30 -10.11
CA PRO A 337 -19.79 -2.83 -10.00
C PRO A 337 -18.74 -2.38 -8.99
N ARG A 338 -18.54 -3.14 -7.91
CA ARG A 338 -17.61 -2.85 -6.82
C ARG A 338 -16.88 -4.09 -6.36
N TYR A 339 -15.77 -3.88 -5.70
CA TYR A 339 -15.08 -4.89 -4.91
C TYR A 339 -14.57 -4.28 -3.61
N TYR A 340 -14.51 -5.09 -2.57
CA TYR A 340 -13.90 -4.78 -1.28
C TYR A 340 -12.65 -5.65 -1.14
N VAL A 341 -11.48 -5.01 -1.09
CA VAL A 341 -10.21 -5.74 -1.00
C VAL A 341 -9.80 -5.93 0.45
N GLN A 342 -9.33 -7.11 0.80
CA GLN A 342 -8.64 -7.36 2.05
C GLN A 342 -7.13 -7.42 1.83
N ASP A 343 -6.35 -7.32 2.92
CA ASP A 343 -4.89 -7.17 2.88
C ASP A 343 -4.24 -7.95 4.02
N GLY A 344 -4.79 -9.10 4.36
CA GLY A 344 -4.26 -9.94 5.42
C GLY A 344 -2.93 -10.60 5.03
N VAL A 345 -2.03 -10.75 5.99
CA VAL A 345 -0.78 -11.50 5.81
C VAL A 345 -0.87 -12.82 6.55
N ILE A 346 -0.25 -13.86 5.99
CA ILE A 346 -0.16 -15.18 6.60
C ILE A 346 1.24 -15.78 6.46
N PRO A 347 1.65 -16.68 7.35
CA PRO A 347 2.79 -17.54 7.07
C PRO A 347 2.55 -18.32 5.77
N ARG A 348 3.47 -18.25 4.80
CA ARG A 348 3.35 -18.88 3.46
C ARG A 348 2.91 -20.34 3.48
N SER A 349 3.38 -21.09 4.48
CA SER A 349 3.03 -22.51 4.67
C SER A 349 1.54 -22.72 4.94
N ARG A 350 0.80 -21.69 5.34
CA ARG A 350 -0.64 -21.73 5.61
C ARG A 350 -1.48 -21.34 4.39
N LEU A 351 -0.84 -20.95 3.29
CA LEU A 351 -1.54 -20.45 2.09
C LEU A 351 -2.64 -21.40 1.58
N PRO A 352 -2.42 -22.73 1.43
CA PRO A 352 -3.48 -23.63 0.98
C PRO A 352 -4.68 -23.65 1.93
N GLU A 353 -4.44 -23.69 3.24
CA GLU A 353 -5.46 -23.76 4.28
C GLU A 353 -6.31 -22.47 4.35
N VAL A 354 -5.65 -21.32 4.28
CA VAL A 354 -6.35 -20.02 4.32
C VAL A 354 -7.21 -19.81 3.08
N LEU A 355 -6.76 -20.20 1.89
CA LEU A 355 -7.56 -20.11 0.66
C LEU A 355 -8.80 -21.00 0.71
N GLU A 356 -8.70 -22.19 1.31
CA GLU A 356 -9.86 -23.06 1.55
C GLU A 356 -10.87 -22.39 2.51
N GLN A 357 -10.39 -21.74 3.58
CA GLN A 357 -11.25 -21.01 4.51
C GLN A 357 -11.90 -19.78 3.85
N ILE A 358 -11.17 -19.00 3.03
CA ILE A 358 -11.73 -17.89 2.26
C ILE A 358 -12.86 -18.38 1.35
N ALA A 359 -12.69 -19.51 0.67
CA ALA A 359 -13.73 -20.09 -0.17
C ALA A 359 -14.98 -20.48 0.64
N GLN A 360 -14.82 -21.06 1.84
CA GLN A 360 -15.92 -21.39 2.76
C GLN A 360 -16.65 -20.15 3.28
N ILE A 361 -15.90 -19.06 3.58
CA ILE A 361 -16.47 -17.76 3.97
C ILE A 361 -17.28 -17.21 2.80
N ALA A 362 -16.74 -17.22 1.59
CA ALA A 362 -17.42 -16.74 0.39
C ALA A 362 -18.76 -17.47 0.17
N GLU A 363 -18.79 -18.81 0.31
CA GLU A 363 -19.99 -19.60 0.21
C GLU A 363 -21.03 -19.27 1.30
N ARG A 364 -20.60 -19.18 2.55
CA ARG A 364 -21.46 -18.86 3.71
C ARG A 364 -22.13 -17.49 3.59
N TYR A 365 -21.38 -16.48 3.16
CA TYR A 365 -21.88 -15.12 2.96
C TYR A 365 -22.54 -14.93 1.58
N ARG A 366 -22.52 -15.94 0.70
CA ARG A 366 -23.07 -15.88 -0.66
C ARG A 366 -22.48 -14.72 -1.47
N ILE A 367 -21.18 -14.57 -1.42
CA ILE A 367 -20.42 -13.57 -2.17
C ILE A 367 -19.44 -14.26 -3.12
N ARG A 368 -19.04 -13.57 -4.17
CA ARG A 368 -17.95 -14.01 -5.04
C ARG A 368 -16.65 -13.38 -4.57
N VAL A 369 -15.57 -14.17 -4.52
CA VAL A 369 -14.24 -13.71 -4.15
C VAL A 369 -13.26 -14.06 -5.26
N ALA A 370 -12.52 -13.08 -5.77
CA ALA A 370 -11.40 -13.28 -6.67
C ALA A 370 -10.09 -13.09 -5.90
N ASN A 371 -9.15 -14.02 -6.04
CA ASN A 371 -7.88 -13.96 -5.33
C ASN A 371 -6.76 -13.52 -6.26
N VAL A 372 -6.11 -12.41 -5.89
CA VAL A 372 -4.98 -11.82 -6.61
C VAL A 372 -3.98 -11.36 -5.57
N PHE A 373 -2.84 -12.04 -5.39
CA PHE A 373 -1.97 -11.75 -4.26
C PHE A 373 -0.48 -12.00 -4.50
N HIS A 374 0.33 -11.47 -3.60
CA HIS A 374 1.78 -11.66 -3.52
C HIS A 374 2.06 -12.99 -2.82
N ALA A 375 2.08 -14.08 -3.61
CA ALA A 375 2.22 -15.43 -3.05
C ALA A 375 3.56 -15.64 -2.33
N GLY A 376 4.59 -14.91 -2.75
CA GLY A 376 5.95 -15.03 -2.23
C GLY A 376 6.12 -14.59 -0.79
N ASP A 377 5.45 -13.56 -0.33
CA ASP A 377 5.54 -13.02 1.04
C ASP A 377 4.33 -13.36 1.93
N GLY A 378 3.27 -13.91 1.33
CA GLY A 378 2.07 -14.31 2.05
C GLY A 378 1.06 -13.18 2.24
N ASN A 379 1.21 -12.07 1.51
CA ASN A 379 0.24 -10.99 1.53
C ASN A 379 -0.91 -11.29 0.57
N LEU A 380 -2.12 -11.40 1.11
CA LEU A 380 -3.33 -11.82 0.42
C LEU A 380 -4.21 -10.63 0.08
N HIS A 381 -4.71 -10.60 -1.17
CA HIS A 381 -5.72 -9.63 -1.59
C HIS A 381 -6.95 -10.35 -2.13
N PRO A 382 -7.77 -10.97 -1.28
CA PRO A 382 -9.09 -11.43 -1.70
C PRO A 382 -9.98 -10.22 -2.01
N LEU A 383 -10.52 -10.20 -3.22
CA LEU A 383 -11.39 -9.16 -3.76
C LEU A 383 -12.82 -9.66 -3.65
N LEU A 384 -13.54 -9.17 -2.63
CA LEU A 384 -14.93 -9.52 -2.36
C LEU A 384 -15.82 -8.68 -3.26
N LEU A 385 -16.47 -9.31 -4.23
CA LEU A 385 -17.26 -8.64 -5.26
C LEU A 385 -18.67 -8.33 -4.76
N TYR A 386 -19.17 -7.10 -4.99
CA TYR A 386 -20.49 -6.69 -4.53
C TYR A 386 -21.09 -5.55 -5.37
N ASP A 387 -22.39 -5.34 -5.20
CA ASP A 387 -23.12 -4.17 -5.70
C ASP A 387 -23.42 -3.21 -4.53
N ASP A 388 -22.85 -2.00 -4.58
CA ASP A 388 -23.02 -0.98 -3.54
C ASP A 388 -24.45 -0.40 -3.44
N ARG A 389 -25.30 -0.72 -4.43
CA ARG A 389 -26.73 -0.37 -4.42
C ARG A 389 -27.57 -1.31 -3.56
N ASP A 390 -27.03 -2.48 -3.18
CA ASP A 390 -27.67 -3.44 -2.29
C ASP A 390 -27.05 -3.38 -0.88
N PRO A 391 -27.73 -2.75 0.11
CA PRO A 391 -27.23 -2.64 1.48
C PRO A 391 -26.98 -3.99 2.16
N ASP A 392 -27.73 -5.04 1.79
CA ASP A 392 -27.52 -6.39 2.33
C ASP A 392 -26.22 -6.98 1.81
N GLU A 393 -25.89 -6.76 0.53
CA GLU A 393 -24.61 -7.17 -0.04
C GLU A 393 -23.44 -6.44 0.59
N VAL A 394 -23.56 -5.13 0.79
CA VAL A 394 -22.56 -4.31 1.51
C VAL A 394 -22.32 -4.87 2.92
N SER A 395 -23.39 -5.17 3.67
CA SER A 395 -23.28 -5.76 5.01
C SER A 395 -22.58 -7.12 5.00
N ARG A 396 -22.93 -7.99 4.04
CA ARG A 396 -22.33 -9.34 3.91
C ARG A 396 -20.85 -9.28 3.57
N VAL A 397 -20.44 -8.42 2.63
CA VAL A 397 -19.02 -8.30 2.26
C VAL A 397 -18.17 -7.72 3.39
N THR A 398 -18.71 -6.76 4.15
CA THR A 398 -17.99 -6.18 5.30
C THR A 398 -17.77 -7.23 6.39
N GLN A 399 -18.80 -8.02 6.73
CA GLN A 399 -18.69 -9.09 7.72
C GLN A 399 -17.74 -10.20 7.24
N ALA A 400 -17.82 -10.59 5.96
CA ALA A 400 -16.92 -11.57 5.37
C ALA A 400 -15.47 -11.10 5.38
N GLY A 401 -15.22 -9.81 5.07
CA GLY A 401 -13.89 -9.21 5.13
C GLY A 401 -13.27 -9.28 6.53
N SER A 402 -14.04 -8.90 7.56
CA SER A 402 -13.59 -9.01 8.95
C SER A 402 -13.29 -10.47 9.36
N GLU A 403 -14.10 -11.42 8.88
CA GLU A 403 -13.85 -12.84 9.16
C GLU A 403 -12.59 -13.36 8.44
N VAL A 404 -12.32 -12.91 7.21
CA VAL A 404 -11.07 -13.23 6.49
C VAL A 404 -9.85 -12.73 7.26
N LEU A 405 -9.88 -11.49 7.78
CA LEU A 405 -8.78 -10.96 8.58
C LEU A 405 -8.60 -11.71 9.90
N ARG A 406 -9.68 -12.13 10.55
CA ARG A 406 -9.61 -13.01 11.72
C ARG A 406 -8.89 -14.32 11.39
N VAL A 407 -9.21 -14.97 10.27
CA VAL A 407 -8.51 -16.17 9.83
C VAL A 407 -7.02 -15.92 9.66
N CYS A 408 -6.63 -14.78 9.09
CA CYS A 408 -5.21 -14.42 8.93
C CYS A 408 -4.49 -14.32 10.29
N VAL A 409 -5.10 -13.65 11.26
CA VAL A 409 -4.54 -13.51 12.62
C VAL A 409 -4.48 -14.88 13.34
N ASP A 410 -5.55 -15.67 13.28
CA ASP A 410 -5.61 -17.00 13.90
C ASP A 410 -4.56 -17.97 13.34
N MET A 411 -4.14 -17.77 12.08
CA MET A 411 -3.06 -18.50 11.43
C MET A 411 -1.66 -17.97 11.74
N GLY A 412 -1.55 -16.96 12.61
CA GLY A 412 -0.27 -16.35 13.03
C GLY A 412 0.23 -15.26 12.10
N GLY A 413 -0.68 -14.65 11.37
CA GLY A 413 -0.42 -13.53 10.47
C GLY A 413 -0.84 -12.18 11.03
N SER A 414 -1.24 -11.25 10.13
CA SER A 414 -1.58 -9.86 10.44
C SER A 414 -2.83 -9.40 9.66
N ILE A 415 -3.53 -8.40 10.22
CA ILE A 415 -4.68 -7.76 9.56
C ILE A 415 -4.30 -6.90 8.34
N THR A 416 -3.03 -6.55 8.19
CA THR A 416 -2.56 -5.73 7.07
C THR A 416 -1.12 -6.10 6.71
N GLY A 417 -0.81 -6.09 5.41
CA GLY A 417 0.52 -6.28 4.86
C GLY A 417 1.12 -4.99 4.30
N GLU A 418 0.32 -4.25 3.51
CA GLU A 418 0.80 -3.06 2.80
C GLU A 418 -0.21 -1.92 2.70
N HIS A 419 -1.53 -2.18 2.90
CA HIS A 419 -2.57 -1.16 2.74
C HIS A 419 -2.73 -0.26 3.97
N GLY A 420 -2.29 -0.71 5.15
CA GLY A 420 -2.52 -0.03 6.42
C GLY A 420 -3.88 -0.37 7.04
N VAL A 421 -4.16 0.28 8.16
CA VAL A 421 -5.39 0.14 8.96
C VAL A 421 -6.42 1.20 8.57
N GLY A 422 -6.01 2.45 8.48
CA GLY A 422 -6.82 3.60 8.10
C GLY A 422 -8.12 3.73 8.90
N LEU A 423 -9.24 3.81 8.17
CA LEU A 423 -10.60 3.72 8.69
C LEU A 423 -11.14 2.29 8.62
N GLU A 424 -10.61 1.50 7.71
CA GLU A 424 -11.15 0.21 7.30
C GLU A 424 -11.07 -0.82 8.42
N LYS A 425 -9.90 -0.92 9.08
CA LYS A 425 -9.57 -2.05 9.99
C LYS A 425 -9.48 -1.62 11.46
N LEU A 426 -10.18 -0.54 11.84
CA LEU A 426 -10.12 -0.02 13.21
C LEU A 426 -10.55 -1.05 14.25
N GLU A 427 -11.63 -1.77 14.01
CA GLU A 427 -12.11 -2.78 14.95
C GLU A 427 -11.29 -4.07 14.86
N GLU A 428 -10.72 -4.39 13.70
CA GLU A 428 -9.83 -5.53 13.47
C GLU A 428 -8.49 -5.39 14.22
N MET A 429 -8.08 -4.17 14.59
CA MET A 429 -6.96 -3.95 15.50
C MET A 429 -7.11 -4.72 16.82
N ARG A 430 -8.36 -4.94 17.28
CA ARG A 430 -8.66 -5.73 18.49
C ARG A 430 -8.52 -7.23 18.30
N LEU A 431 -8.42 -7.72 17.08
CA LEU A 431 -8.11 -9.12 16.78
C LEU A 431 -6.63 -9.40 16.98
N GLN A 432 -5.79 -8.41 16.64
CA GLN A 432 -4.33 -8.56 16.62
C GLN A 432 -3.64 -8.07 17.90
N PHE A 433 -4.17 -7.00 18.51
CA PHE A 433 -3.54 -6.33 19.65
C PHE A 433 -4.43 -6.41 20.89
N ASP A 434 -3.80 -6.72 22.04
CA ASP A 434 -4.49 -6.72 23.31
C ASP A 434 -4.75 -5.27 23.83
N PRO A 435 -5.57 -5.09 24.89
CA PRO A 435 -5.87 -3.76 25.43
C PRO A 435 -4.64 -2.98 25.89
N HIS A 436 -3.58 -3.65 26.41
CA HIS A 436 -2.36 -2.99 26.88
C HIS A 436 -1.51 -2.50 25.70
N GLU A 437 -1.41 -3.29 24.63
CA GLU A 437 -0.73 -2.92 23.40
C GLU A 437 -1.43 -1.73 22.74
N LEU A 438 -2.76 -1.75 22.64
CA LEU A 438 -3.54 -0.63 22.13
C LEU A 438 -3.40 0.64 22.98
N ALA A 439 -3.29 0.50 24.32
CA ALA A 439 -3.05 1.62 25.21
C ALA A 439 -1.65 2.23 25.00
N ALA A 440 -0.62 1.39 24.79
CA ALA A 440 0.74 1.84 24.47
C ALA A 440 0.79 2.59 23.12
N GLN A 441 0.10 2.09 22.10
CA GLN A 441 0.00 2.75 20.79
C GLN A 441 -0.70 4.12 20.91
N ARG A 442 -1.77 4.23 21.71
CA ARG A 442 -2.43 5.52 22.00
C ARG A 442 -1.52 6.50 22.74
N ALA A 443 -0.78 6.04 23.73
CA ALA A 443 0.17 6.87 24.43
C ALA A 443 1.27 7.40 23.51
N LEU A 444 1.74 6.56 22.59
CA LEU A 444 2.70 6.97 21.55
C LEU A 444 2.09 8.02 20.62
N LYS A 445 0.87 7.80 20.11
CA LYS A 445 0.16 8.80 19.30
C LYS A 445 0.01 10.13 20.03
N ALA A 446 -0.39 10.11 21.31
CA ALA A 446 -0.54 11.31 22.13
C ALA A 446 0.77 12.07 22.34
N SER A 447 1.92 11.38 22.31
CA SER A 447 3.24 12.03 22.39
C SER A 447 3.59 12.86 21.15
N PHE A 448 3.13 12.41 19.96
CA PHE A 448 3.33 13.12 18.70
C PHE A 448 2.24 14.16 18.39
N ASP A 449 1.03 13.94 18.91
CA ASP A 449 -0.14 14.78 18.65
C ASP A 449 -1.02 14.88 19.91
N PRO A 450 -0.58 15.67 20.90
CA PRO A 450 -1.27 15.77 22.19
C PRO A 450 -2.67 16.41 22.12
N LYS A 451 -2.98 17.10 21.00
CA LYS A 451 -4.30 17.70 20.77
C LYS A 451 -5.23 16.81 19.92
N ALA A 452 -4.74 15.65 19.43
CA ALA A 452 -5.46 14.73 18.56
C ALA A 452 -6.04 15.42 17.29
N LEU A 453 -5.27 16.30 16.66
CA LEU A 453 -5.69 17.06 15.48
C LEU A 453 -5.16 16.47 14.16
N LEU A 454 -4.05 15.75 14.21
CA LEU A 454 -3.40 15.19 13.03
C LEU A 454 -4.00 13.84 12.63
N ASN A 455 -4.63 13.79 11.48
CA ASN A 455 -5.33 12.64 10.91
C ASN A 455 -6.21 11.88 11.92
N PRO A 456 -7.17 12.54 12.58
CA PRO A 456 -7.93 11.96 13.68
C PRO A 456 -8.85 10.83 13.20
N GLY A 457 -9.10 9.85 14.10
CA GLY A 457 -10.02 8.75 13.86
C GLY A 457 -9.48 7.67 12.93
N LYS A 458 -8.15 7.58 12.78
CA LYS A 458 -7.45 6.59 11.98
C LYS A 458 -6.58 5.68 12.86
N VAL A 459 -6.26 4.49 12.34
CA VAL A 459 -5.33 3.49 12.89
C VAL A 459 -5.80 2.88 14.20
N LEU A 460 -6.20 3.68 15.17
CA LEU A 460 -6.54 3.20 16.52
C LEU A 460 -8.07 3.14 16.72
N PRO A 461 -8.60 2.00 17.19
CA PRO A 461 -10.01 1.88 17.51
C PRO A 461 -10.41 2.84 18.63
N ARG A 462 -11.67 3.29 18.62
CA ARG A 462 -12.22 4.11 19.71
C ARG A 462 -12.11 3.34 21.04
N GLU A 463 -11.89 4.04 22.13
CA GLU A 463 -11.99 3.39 23.45
C GLU A 463 -13.42 2.91 23.64
N CYS A 464 -13.57 1.67 24.10
CA CYS A 464 -14.86 1.23 24.59
C CYS A 464 -15.23 2.14 25.77
N ALA A 465 -16.35 2.81 25.71
CA ALA A 465 -16.88 3.47 26.91
C ALA A 465 -16.89 2.42 28.03
N SER A 466 -16.16 2.69 29.12
CA SER A 466 -16.24 1.84 30.31
C SER A 466 -17.71 1.73 30.72
N PRO A 467 -18.22 0.51 31.02
CA PRO A 467 -19.61 0.32 31.41
C PRO A 467 -19.97 1.08 32.68
#